data_3e73db632470ba281f6a943cd66aaf0f
#
_entry.id   3e73db632470ba281f6a943cd66aaf0f
#
_cell.length_a   1.000
_cell.length_b   1.000
_cell.length_c   1.000
_cell.angle_alpha   90.00
_cell.angle_beta   90.00
_cell.angle_gamma   90.00
#
_symmetry.space_group_name_H-M   'P 1'
#
loop_
_entity.id
_entity.type
_entity.pdbx_description
1 polymer ?
#
loop_
_entity_poly.entity_id
_entity_poly.type
_entity_poly.pdbx_seq_one_letter_code
_entity_poly.pdbx_strand_id
1 'polypeptide(L)'
;NYLREEDVQTMDGLLAAAGAVGKKVTMDWSSGWYLYAFFGNTGLDFGVNDDGVTNYCDWNATEGSIKGTDIEEALLAIAQNPAFLSCTDTEFMEGVQDGTVVAGVSGVWNASEIKKVWGNDYGAVKLPTYTCAGQQIQMASFTGYKMMGVNAYSKHKDWALKLADWFTNEENQMLRLE
;
A
#
# COMPACT_ATOMS: atom_id res chain seq x y z
N ASN A 1 21.26 8.89 6.06
CA ASN A 1 19.83 9.02 5.73
C ASN A 1 19.67 9.75 4.41
N TYR A 2 19.02 9.11 3.43
CA TYR A 2 18.75 9.71 2.11
C TYR A 2 17.46 10.54 2.10
N LEU A 3 16.51 10.22 3.00
CA LEU A 3 15.20 10.85 3.10
C LEU A 3 15.01 11.46 4.47
N ARG A 4 14.35 12.62 4.52
CA ARG A 4 13.91 13.32 5.74
C ARG A 4 12.40 13.17 5.87
N GLU A 5 11.87 13.46 7.05
CA GLU A 5 10.43 13.39 7.32
C GLU A 5 9.61 14.29 6.37
N GLU A 6 10.13 15.46 6.02
CA GLU A 6 9.49 16.38 5.08
C GLU A 6 9.44 15.85 3.64
N ASP A 7 10.44 15.07 3.22
CA ASP A 7 10.53 14.52 1.85
C ASP A 7 9.45 13.45 1.57
N VAL A 8 8.95 12.79 2.63
CA VAL A 8 7.99 11.67 2.50
C VAL A 8 6.52 12.08 2.68
N GLN A 9 6.23 13.37 2.82
CA GLN A 9 4.86 13.85 2.98
C GLN A 9 4.05 13.85 1.68
N THR A 10 4.74 14.07 0.54
CA THR A 10 4.13 14.09 -0.78
C THR A 10 4.88 13.17 -1.73
N MET A 11 4.19 12.62 -2.74
CA MET A 11 4.84 11.80 -3.78
C MET A 11 5.87 12.63 -4.56
N ASP A 12 5.56 13.89 -4.86
CA ASP A 12 6.48 14.78 -5.56
C ASP A 12 7.77 15.03 -4.77
N GLY A 13 7.65 15.30 -3.46
CA GLY A 13 8.80 15.48 -2.56
C GLY A 13 9.65 14.20 -2.46
N LEU A 14 8.98 13.07 -2.31
CA LEU A 14 9.64 11.76 -2.22
C LEU A 14 10.42 11.42 -3.50
N LEU A 15 9.80 11.62 -4.67
CA LEU A 15 10.45 11.38 -5.96
C LEU A 15 11.62 12.34 -6.20
N ALA A 16 11.46 13.63 -5.84
CA ALA A 16 12.53 14.63 -5.96
C ALA A 16 13.73 14.27 -5.07
N ALA A 17 13.49 13.89 -3.81
CA ALA A 17 14.55 13.51 -2.89
C ALA A 17 15.27 12.22 -3.33
N ALA A 18 14.52 11.21 -3.77
CA ALA A 18 15.09 9.97 -4.31
C ALA A 18 15.94 10.23 -5.57
N GLY A 19 15.43 11.04 -6.50
CA GLY A 19 16.12 11.42 -7.73
C GLY A 19 17.40 12.19 -7.47
N ALA A 20 17.42 13.09 -6.47
CA ALA A 20 18.61 13.85 -6.08
C ALA A 20 19.79 12.98 -5.64
N VAL A 21 19.51 11.78 -5.14
CA VAL A 21 20.54 10.80 -4.70
C VAL A 21 20.68 9.62 -5.68
N GLY A 22 20.05 9.70 -6.85
CA GLY A 22 20.12 8.66 -7.89
C GLY A 22 19.46 7.34 -7.50
N LYS A 23 18.46 7.37 -6.61
CA LYS A 23 17.72 6.21 -6.11
C LYS A 23 16.30 6.16 -6.65
N LYS A 24 15.63 5.04 -6.39
CA LYS A 24 14.25 4.81 -6.85
C LYS A 24 13.26 4.77 -5.69
N VAL A 25 12.04 5.17 -6.03
CA VAL A 25 10.81 4.92 -5.27
C VAL A 25 10.00 3.89 -6.03
N THR A 26 9.49 2.87 -5.34
CA THR A 26 8.79 1.77 -6.00
C THR A 26 7.37 1.56 -5.49
N MET A 27 6.53 1.05 -6.36
CA MET A 27 5.18 0.59 -6.06
C MET A 27 4.76 -0.42 -7.13
N ASP A 28 4.09 -1.51 -6.75
CA ASP A 28 3.60 -2.51 -7.71
C ASP A 28 2.29 -2.06 -8.37
N TRP A 29 2.39 -1.45 -9.52
CA TRP A 29 1.24 -1.00 -10.29
C TRP A 29 0.60 -2.09 -11.16
N SER A 30 1.15 -3.29 -11.16
CA SER A 30 0.48 -4.45 -11.76
C SER A 30 -0.67 -4.96 -10.89
N SER A 31 -0.74 -4.52 -9.63
CA SER A 31 -1.72 -4.96 -8.64
C SER A 31 -2.73 -3.85 -8.31
N GLY A 32 -4.01 -4.15 -8.51
CA GLY A 32 -5.12 -3.27 -8.08
C GLY A 32 -5.14 -3.00 -6.58
N TRP A 33 -4.54 -3.87 -5.78
CA TRP A 33 -4.35 -3.66 -4.34
C TRP A 33 -3.58 -2.37 -4.04
N TYR A 34 -2.52 -2.12 -4.79
CA TYR A 34 -1.72 -0.90 -4.63
C TYR A 34 -2.31 0.29 -5.40
N LEU A 35 -2.85 0.07 -6.61
CA LEU A 35 -3.44 1.15 -7.41
C LEU A 35 -4.63 1.82 -6.73
N TYR A 36 -5.37 1.09 -5.89
CA TYR A 36 -6.44 1.68 -5.08
C TYR A 36 -5.99 2.92 -4.30
N ALA A 37 -4.73 3.00 -3.92
CA ALA A 37 -4.18 4.11 -3.16
C ALA A 37 -4.44 5.49 -3.80
N PHE A 38 -4.53 5.54 -5.12
CA PHE A 38 -4.77 6.77 -5.88
C PHE A 38 -6.27 7.11 -6.02
N PHE A 39 -7.15 6.13 -5.87
CA PHE A 39 -8.60 6.33 -5.98
C PHE A 39 -9.25 6.62 -4.62
N GLY A 40 -8.72 6.08 -3.54
CA GLY A 40 -9.19 6.39 -2.21
C GLY A 40 -9.10 7.89 -1.91
N ASN A 41 -10.09 8.45 -1.21
CA ASN A 41 -10.21 9.87 -0.88
C ASN A 41 -10.42 10.82 -2.08
N THR A 42 -10.67 10.33 -3.28
CA THR A 42 -11.02 11.16 -4.45
C THR A 42 -12.52 11.42 -4.58
N GLY A 43 -13.33 10.68 -3.87
CA GLY A 43 -14.79 10.64 -4.04
C GLY A 43 -15.25 9.66 -5.11
N LEU A 44 -14.33 9.04 -5.87
CA LEU A 44 -14.62 7.91 -6.74
C LEU A 44 -14.55 6.61 -5.94
N ASP A 45 -15.52 5.75 -6.12
CA ASP A 45 -15.67 4.58 -5.25
C ASP A 45 -15.94 3.30 -6.07
N PHE A 46 -15.86 2.19 -5.40
CA PHE A 46 -16.31 0.90 -5.89
C PHE A 46 -16.87 0.08 -4.72
N GLY A 47 -17.76 -0.81 -5.01
CA GLY A 47 -18.39 -1.60 -3.96
C GLY A 47 -19.36 -2.62 -4.50
N VAL A 48 -20.15 -3.16 -3.60
CA VAL A 48 -21.23 -4.09 -3.89
C VAL A 48 -22.55 -3.32 -3.85
N ASN A 49 -23.40 -3.51 -4.85
CA ASN A 49 -24.74 -2.94 -4.88
C ASN A 49 -25.63 -3.52 -3.79
N ASP A 50 -26.78 -2.88 -3.55
CA ASP A 50 -27.75 -3.28 -2.50
C ASP A 50 -28.28 -4.71 -2.70
N ASP A 51 -28.15 -5.28 -3.89
CA ASP A 51 -28.51 -6.68 -4.18
C ASP A 51 -27.54 -7.69 -3.55
N GLY A 52 -26.40 -7.24 -3.04
CA GLY A 52 -25.37 -8.08 -2.43
C GLY A 52 -24.63 -9.01 -3.40
N VAL A 53 -24.83 -8.85 -4.71
CA VAL A 53 -24.31 -9.76 -5.76
C VAL A 53 -23.53 -9.01 -6.83
N THR A 54 -24.04 -7.88 -7.31
CA THR A 54 -23.38 -7.10 -8.38
C THR A 54 -22.50 -6.02 -7.80
N ASN A 55 -21.43 -5.68 -8.51
CA ASN A 55 -20.51 -4.63 -8.12
C ASN A 55 -20.74 -3.36 -8.93
N TYR A 56 -20.43 -2.22 -8.32
CA TYR A 56 -20.28 -0.95 -9.01
C TYR A 56 -18.83 -0.46 -8.92
N CYS A 57 -18.43 0.38 -9.89
CA CYS A 57 -17.15 1.06 -9.91
C CYS A 57 -17.31 2.33 -10.76
N ASP A 58 -17.06 3.48 -10.17
CA ASP A 58 -17.15 4.78 -10.83
C ASP A 58 -15.79 5.43 -11.12
N TRP A 59 -14.72 4.65 -11.08
CA TRP A 59 -13.34 5.11 -11.35
C TRP A 59 -13.16 5.68 -12.75
N ASN A 60 -14.09 5.43 -13.68
CA ASN A 60 -14.13 6.02 -15.00
C ASN A 60 -15.08 7.23 -15.11
N ALA A 61 -15.51 7.80 -14.00
CA ALA A 61 -16.41 8.95 -14.00
C ALA A 61 -15.79 10.13 -14.76
N THR A 62 -16.63 10.79 -15.54
CA THR A 62 -16.26 11.96 -16.37
C THR A 62 -16.73 13.28 -15.78
N GLU A 63 -17.44 13.22 -14.65
CA GLU A 63 -17.99 14.37 -13.92
C GLU A 63 -17.53 14.31 -12.45
N GLY A 64 -17.64 15.44 -11.77
CA GLY A 64 -17.22 15.58 -10.38
C GLY A 64 -16.00 16.47 -10.20
N SER A 65 -15.57 16.65 -8.96
CA SER A 65 -14.39 17.47 -8.62
C SER A 65 -13.08 16.81 -9.01
N ILE A 66 -13.06 15.48 -9.03
CA ILE A 66 -11.97 14.65 -9.54
C ILE A 66 -12.61 13.62 -10.47
N LYS A 67 -12.05 13.47 -11.65
CA LYS A 67 -12.48 12.51 -12.67
C LYS A 67 -11.49 11.36 -12.77
N GLY A 68 -11.90 10.26 -13.34
CA GLY A 68 -11.00 9.15 -13.62
C GLY A 68 -9.79 9.56 -14.45
N THR A 69 -9.98 10.44 -15.44
CA THR A 69 -8.90 10.98 -16.29
C THR A 69 -7.90 11.82 -15.51
N ASP A 70 -8.34 12.57 -14.48
CA ASP A 70 -7.43 13.37 -13.65
C ASP A 70 -6.46 12.47 -12.87
N ILE A 71 -6.96 11.31 -12.41
CA ILE A 71 -6.12 10.30 -11.72
C ILE A 71 -5.16 9.65 -12.72
N GLU A 72 -5.63 9.32 -13.94
CA GLU A 72 -4.78 8.77 -15.01
C GLU A 72 -3.64 9.73 -15.36
N GLU A 73 -3.91 11.03 -15.49
CA GLU A 73 -2.90 12.05 -15.74
C GLU A 73 -1.88 12.15 -14.59
N ALA A 74 -2.34 12.06 -13.33
CA ALA A 74 -1.46 12.04 -12.17
C ALA A 74 -0.57 10.79 -12.14
N LEU A 75 -1.13 9.61 -12.43
CA LEU A 75 -0.38 8.36 -12.54
C LEU A 75 0.66 8.43 -13.66
N LEU A 76 0.28 8.98 -14.82
CA LEU A 76 1.20 9.15 -15.94
C LEU A 76 2.38 10.07 -15.58
N ALA A 77 2.11 11.17 -14.88
CA ALA A 77 3.16 12.09 -14.42
C ALA A 77 4.14 11.40 -13.46
N ILE A 78 3.65 10.57 -12.54
CA ILE A 78 4.48 9.77 -11.64
C ILE A 78 5.28 8.73 -12.44
N ALA A 79 4.64 8.00 -13.36
CA ALA A 79 5.28 6.97 -14.19
C ALA A 79 6.41 7.51 -15.07
N GLN A 80 6.28 8.74 -15.55
CA GLN A 80 7.30 9.42 -16.35
C GLN A 80 8.47 9.96 -15.53
N ASN A 81 8.34 10.00 -14.20
CA ASN A 81 9.43 10.45 -13.34
C ASN A 81 10.55 9.41 -13.30
N PRO A 82 11.79 9.78 -13.64
CA PRO A 82 12.91 8.83 -13.68
C PRO A 82 13.24 8.21 -12.31
N ALA A 83 12.82 8.81 -11.21
CA ALA A 83 13.01 8.25 -9.87
C ALA A 83 11.92 7.22 -9.48
N PHE A 84 10.82 7.11 -10.26
CA PHE A 84 9.79 6.11 -10.03
C PHE A 84 10.11 4.79 -10.75
N LEU A 85 9.74 3.68 -10.15
CA LEU A 85 9.82 2.35 -10.75
C LEU A 85 8.61 1.52 -10.31
N SER A 86 7.75 1.13 -11.26
CA SER A 86 6.76 0.09 -11.01
C SER A 86 7.44 -1.27 -11.05
N CYS A 87 7.41 -2.00 -9.96
CA CYS A 87 8.01 -3.32 -9.86
C CYS A 87 7.28 -4.20 -8.85
N THR A 88 7.45 -5.49 -8.98
CA THR A 88 6.89 -6.48 -8.05
C THR A 88 7.50 -6.38 -6.66
N ASP A 89 6.85 -7.00 -5.68
CA ASP A 89 7.35 -7.06 -4.30
C ASP A 89 8.74 -7.73 -4.20
N THR A 90 9.01 -8.72 -5.05
CA THR A 90 10.34 -9.37 -5.13
C THR A 90 11.41 -8.40 -5.63
N GLU A 91 11.16 -7.71 -6.74
CA GLU A 91 12.09 -6.72 -7.30
C GLU A 91 12.31 -5.53 -6.37
N PHE A 92 11.26 -5.11 -5.64
CA PHE A 92 11.39 -4.12 -4.57
C PHE A 92 12.40 -4.59 -3.50
N MET A 93 12.27 -5.82 -3.02
CA MET A 93 13.19 -6.37 -2.01
C MET A 93 14.62 -6.54 -2.53
N GLU A 94 14.80 -6.91 -3.80
CA GLU A 94 16.11 -6.92 -4.46
C GLU A 94 16.72 -5.51 -4.50
N GLY A 95 15.92 -4.50 -4.87
CA GLY A 95 16.36 -3.10 -4.90
C GLY A 95 16.67 -2.51 -3.51
N VAL A 96 16.01 -3.01 -2.45
CA VAL A 96 16.37 -2.70 -1.07
C VAL A 96 17.75 -3.28 -0.71
N GLN A 97 18.03 -4.52 -1.12
CA GLN A 97 19.27 -5.22 -0.80
C GLN A 97 20.47 -4.66 -1.55
N ASP A 98 20.32 -4.32 -2.83
CA ASP A 98 21.38 -3.76 -3.65
C ASP A 98 21.54 -2.24 -3.50
N GLY A 99 20.62 -1.60 -2.78
CA GLY A 99 20.65 -0.17 -2.48
C GLY A 99 20.21 0.73 -3.63
N THR A 100 19.56 0.22 -4.67
CA THR A 100 18.97 1.04 -5.76
C THR A 100 17.68 1.69 -5.36
N VAL A 101 16.93 1.10 -4.43
CA VAL A 101 15.67 1.60 -3.90
C VAL A 101 15.89 2.27 -2.54
N VAL A 102 15.27 3.43 -2.33
CA VAL A 102 15.32 4.18 -1.06
C VAL A 102 13.97 4.24 -0.36
N ALA A 103 12.89 4.03 -1.08
CA ALA A 103 11.54 3.95 -0.54
C ALA A 103 10.65 3.08 -1.43
N GLY A 104 9.63 2.49 -0.85
CA GLY A 104 8.63 1.74 -1.61
C GLY A 104 7.34 1.60 -0.84
N VAL A 105 6.25 1.47 -1.59
CA VAL A 105 4.96 1.12 -1.02
C VAL A 105 4.87 -0.40 -0.94
N SER A 106 4.79 -0.92 0.28
CA SER A 106 4.70 -2.34 0.55
C SER A 106 3.86 -2.59 1.80
N GLY A 107 3.67 -3.84 2.17
CA GLY A 107 2.97 -4.22 3.38
C GLY A 107 3.90 -4.53 4.56
N VAL A 108 3.30 -4.72 5.72
CA VAL A 108 4.02 -5.05 6.97
C VAL A 108 4.83 -6.35 6.88
N TRP A 109 4.53 -7.23 5.92
CA TRP A 109 5.23 -8.49 5.71
C TRP A 109 6.71 -8.35 5.36
N ASN A 110 7.11 -7.22 4.74
CA ASN A 110 8.50 -6.94 4.40
C ASN A 110 9.25 -6.11 5.46
N ALA A 111 8.54 -5.55 6.46
CA ALA A 111 9.12 -4.62 7.42
C ALA A 111 10.35 -5.20 8.14
N SER A 112 10.28 -6.44 8.61
CA SER A 112 11.38 -7.09 9.32
C SER A 112 12.61 -7.31 8.44
N GLU A 113 12.43 -7.68 7.17
CA GLU A 113 13.54 -7.91 6.25
C GLU A 113 14.18 -6.58 5.81
N ILE A 114 13.37 -5.55 5.55
CA ILE A 114 13.90 -4.22 5.23
C ILE A 114 14.69 -3.66 6.42
N LYS A 115 14.17 -3.82 7.63
CA LYS A 115 14.86 -3.39 8.86
C LYS A 115 16.20 -4.07 9.07
N LYS A 116 16.35 -5.35 8.67
CA LYS A 116 17.66 -6.04 8.71
C LYS A 116 18.68 -5.39 7.76
N VAL A 117 18.24 -4.94 6.58
CA VAL A 117 19.11 -4.31 5.59
C VAL A 117 19.45 -2.87 5.99
N TRP A 118 18.45 -2.07 6.36
CA TRP A 118 18.62 -0.64 6.62
C TRP A 118 18.98 -0.31 8.07
N GLY A 119 18.81 -1.25 9.00
CA GLY A 119 19.17 -1.05 10.40
C GLY A 119 18.47 0.16 11.02
N ASN A 120 19.28 1.10 11.53
CA ASN A 120 18.79 2.33 12.15
C ASN A 120 18.23 3.36 11.15
N ASP A 121 18.47 3.16 9.86
CA ASP A 121 17.95 4.03 8.79
C ASP A 121 16.58 3.57 8.29
N TYR A 122 16.05 2.46 8.82
CA TYR A 122 14.69 2.02 8.52
C TYR A 122 13.66 2.99 9.10
N GLY A 123 12.70 3.38 8.25
CA GLY A 123 11.53 4.15 8.64
C GLY A 123 10.27 3.61 7.96
N ALA A 124 9.16 3.75 8.63
CA ALA A 124 7.83 3.46 8.08
C ALA A 124 6.90 4.64 8.39
N VAL A 125 6.22 5.12 7.38
CA VAL A 125 5.32 6.27 7.46
C VAL A 125 4.00 5.95 6.76
N LYS A 126 2.98 6.75 7.01
CA LYS A 126 1.75 6.67 6.22
C LYS A 126 2.04 6.98 4.75
N LEU A 127 1.19 6.51 3.84
CA LEU A 127 1.28 6.86 2.43
C LEU A 127 1.29 8.39 2.24
N PRO A 128 2.11 8.91 1.32
CA PRO A 128 2.16 10.34 1.03
C PRO A 128 0.85 10.84 0.40
N THR A 129 0.73 12.15 0.27
CA THR A 129 -0.24 12.73 -0.67
C THR A 129 0.34 12.69 -2.10
N TYR A 130 -0.53 12.83 -3.09
CA TYR A 130 -0.12 13.03 -4.48
C TYR A 130 -0.92 14.16 -5.11
N THR A 131 -0.37 14.78 -6.14
CA THR A 131 -1.01 15.87 -6.86
C THR A 131 -1.98 15.32 -7.90
N CYS A 132 -3.27 15.68 -7.80
CA CYS A 132 -4.32 15.30 -8.75
C CYS A 132 -5.27 16.48 -8.94
N ALA A 133 -5.55 16.87 -10.19
CA ALA A 133 -6.42 18.02 -10.53
C ALA A 133 -6.05 19.31 -9.75
N GLY A 134 -4.76 19.57 -9.56
CA GLY A 134 -4.26 20.73 -8.82
C GLY A 134 -4.45 20.69 -7.31
N GLN A 135 -4.82 19.54 -6.75
CA GLN A 135 -5.05 19.31 -5.32
C GLN A 135 -4.08 18.26 -4.77
N GLN A 136 -3.81 18.30 -3.47
CA GLN A 136 -3.11 17.25 -2.75
C GLN A 136 -4.11 16.25 -2.21
N ILE A 137 -4.08 15.02 -2.72
CA ILE A 137 -4.97 13.93 -2.30
C ILE A 137 -4.18 12.95 -1.44
N GLN A 138 -4.68 12.66 -0.24
CA GLN A 138 -4.08 11.65 0.62
C GLN A 138 -4.31 10.26 0.01
N MET A 139 -3.23 9.55 -0.30
CA MET A 139 -3.32 8.16 -0.72
C MET A 139 -3.94 7.29 0.38
N ALA A 140 -4.73 6.32 -0.01
CA ALA A 140 -5.38 5.38 0.90
C ALA A 140 -4.88 3.96 0.69
N SER A 141 -5.17 3.06 1.62
CA SER A 141 -4.87 1.65 1.48
C SER A 141 -6.03 0.79 1.97
N PHE A 142 -6.09 -0.43 1.49
CA PHE A 142 -7.01 -1.41 2.04
C PHE A 142 -6.62 -1.81 3.45
N THR A 143 -7.62 -2.05 4.28
CA THR A 143 -7.47 -2.74 5.55
C THR A 143 -7.95 -4.18 5.38
N GLY A 144 -7.13 -5.14 5.78
CA GLY A 144 -7.46 -6.56 5.70
C GLY A 144 -7.31 -7.26 7.04
N TYR A 145 -8.04 -8.35 7.20
CA TYR A 145 -7.97 -9.21 8.38
C TYR A 145 -7.54 -10.60 7.99
N LYS A 146 -6.68 -11.22 8.80
CA LYS A 146 -6.44 -12.66 8.75
C LYS A 146 -7.43 -13.31 9.69
N MET A 147 -8.26 -14.21 9.17
CA MET A 147 -9.30 -14.89 9.93
C MET A 147 -8.95 -16.36 10.13
N MET A 148 -9.34 -16.89 11.28
CA MET A 148 -9.28 -18.32 11.57
C MET A 148 -10.69 -18.90 11.44
N GLY A 149 -10.86 -19.86 10.54
CA GLY A 149 -12.12 -20.57 10.34
C GLY A 149 -12.05 -22.01 10.85
N VAL A 150 -13.17 -22.49 11.37
CA VAL A 150 -13.31 -23.90 11.73
C VAL A 150 -14.08 -24.63 10.64
N ASN A 151 -13.51 -25.73 10.13
CA ASN A 151 -14.15 -26.55 9.11
C ASN A 151 -15.46 -27.14 9.66
N ALA A 152 -16.56 -26.87 8.97
CA ALA A 152 -17.89 -27.35 9.34
C ALA A 152 -18.02 -28.87 9.44
N TYR A 153 -17.15 -29.61 8.75
CA TYR A 153 -17.10 -31.06 8.74
C TYR A 153 -16.10 -31.65 9.77
N SER A 154 -15.44 -30.81 10.57
CA SER A 154 -14.54 -31.29 11.61
C SER A 154 -15.28 -32.20 12.61
N LYS A 155 -14.66 -33.30 12.97
CA LYS A 155 -15.15 -34.20 14.04
C LYS A 155 -14.84 -33.67 15.45
N HIS A 156 -14.02 -32.61 15.55
CA HIS A 156 -13.55 -32.02 16.80
C HIS A 156 -13.77 -30.50 16.80
N LYS A 157 -14.98 -30.06 16.48
CA LYS A 157 -15.33 -28.63 16.34
C LYS A 157 -15.03 -27.80 17.59
N ASP A 158 -15.33 -28.35 18.76
CA ASP A 158 -15.12 -27.63 20.03
C ASP A 158 -13.63 -27.37 20.31
N TRP A 159 -12.76 -28.32 19.97
CA TRP A 159 -11.32 -28.15 20.08
C TRP A 159 -10.78 -27.20 19.00
N ALA A 160 -11.30 -27.29 17.80
CA ALA A 160 -10.93 -26.39 16.71
C ALA A 160 -11.33 -24.94 17.00
N LEU A 161 -12.51 -24.72 17.62
CA LEU A 161 -12.93 -23.39 18.07
C LEU A 161 -12.02 -22.84 19.17
N LYS A 162 -11.69 -23.65 20.17
CA LYS A 162 -10.73 -23.26 21.22
C LYS A 162 -9.37 -22.89 20.66
N LEU A 163 -8.90 -23.65 19.67
CA LEU A 163 -7.63 -23.36 18.99
C LEU A 163 -7.70 -22.05 18.18
N ALA A 164 -8.79 -21.84 17.44
CA ALA A 164 -9.01 -20.60 16.69
C ALA A 164 -9.04 -19.39 17.62
N ASP A 165 -9.77 -19.47 18.74
CA ASP A 165 -9.83 -18.43 19.76
C ASP A 165 -8.45 -18.16 20.38
N TRP A 166 -7.72 -19.24 20.73
CA TRP A 166 -6.35 -19.11 21.25
C TRP A 166 -5.41 -18.39 20.27
N PHE A 167 -5.47 -18.70 18.96
CA PHE A 167 -4.65 -18.02 17.97
C PHE A 167 -5.03 -16.55 17.75
N THR A 168 -6.28 -16.17 18.01
CA THR A 168 -6.81 -14.84 17.72
C THR A 168 -7.01 -13.97 18.96
N ASN A 169 -6.76 -14.47 20.16
CA ASN A 169 -6.85 -13.68 21.38
C ASN A 169 -5.75 -12.61 21.46
N GLU A 170 -5.99 -11.58 22.27
CA GLU A 170 -5.11 -10.42 22.39
C GLU A 170 -3.68 -10.80 22.78
N GLU A 171 -3.53 -11.68 23.79
CA GLU A 171 -2.23 -12.11 24.31
C GLU A 171 -1.35 -12.70 23.19
N ASN A 172 -1.89 -13.64 22.43
CA ASN A 172 -1.15 -14.30 21.35
C ASN A 172 -0.96 -13.38 20.13
N GLN A 173 -1.88 -12.43 19.90
CA GLN A 173 -1.65 -11.40 18.87
C GLN A 173 -0.50 -10.47 19.25
N MET A 174 -0.39 -10.08 20.51
CA MET A 174 0.72 -9.24 20.99
C MET A 174 2.06 -9.96 20.86
N LEU A 175 2.14 -11.26 21.23
CA LEU A 175 3.35 -12.07 21.05
C LEU A 175 3.83 -12.15 19.58
N ARG A 176 2.93 -12.00 18.62
CA ARG A 176 3.29 -12.00 17.19
C ARG A 176 3.86 -10.67 16.71
N LEU A 177 3.66 -9.59 17.46
CA LEU A 177 4.19 -8.26 17.14
C LEU A 177 5.61 -8.03 17.68
N GLU A 178 6.04 -8.83 18.67
CA GLU A 178 7.39 -8.84 19.22
C GLU A 178 8.39 -9.56 18.31
#